data_cde8d14e6366d001b2fdbf30e30513bf
#
_entry.id   cde8d14e6366d001b2fdbf30e30513bf
#
_cell.length_a   1.000
_cell.length_b   1.000
_cell.length_c   1.000
_cell.angle_alpha   90.00
_cell.angle_beta   90.00
_cell.angle_gamma   90.00
#
_symmetry.space_group_name_H-M   'P 1'
#
loop_
_entity.id
_entity.type
_entity.pdbx_description
1 polymer ?
#
loop_
_entity_poly.entity_id
_entity_poly.type
_entity_poly.pdbx_seq_one_letter_code
_entity_poly.pdbx_strand_id
1 'polypeptide(L)'
;MIRQTVKSNWLRGLVLFSIALLAMSSCSPDETVIRIGVFNSLTGGTATFGISSTNGIKMAADEWNARGGILGKQIQLIVEDDQSKPEEAAMVVTKLINQNRVAALLGEVASSRTLAAAPIAQKAGIPLITPASTNPKVTRVGSYIFRVCYTDSFQGAVCARFAVQRLGLKRLAILTDVKNDYSIGLADYFKRDAKLLGAEIVSEESYSEGDTDFRAQITSIKGTNPEVIFIPGYYTEAGLIAKQVAEQNMNVRLIGGDGWDSPRTVEIGGAAVEGAFFCNHYSSEDTSQMVRTFVAQHVKKYGYVPDAMAPLSYDAAELLFTAIQKAGSIDGSKIRDAISQTRDFPGVCGSITIDAERNARKAAVMLQINQGKLKVYDVIQP
;
A
#
# COMPACT_ATOMS: atom_id res chain seq x y z
N MET A 1 -21.51 42.66 74.20
CA MET A 1 -22.18 41.46 73.67
C MET A 1 -22.00 41.41 72.13
N ILE A 2 -20.77 41.17 71.64
CA ILE A 2 -20.47 40.94 70.23
C ILE A 2 -19.22 40.03 70.16
N ARG A 3 -19.41 38.72 70.13
CA ARG A 3 -18.35 37.76 69.81
C ARG A 3 -19.08 36.44 69.45
N GLN A 4 -19.33 36.19 68.18
CA GLN A 4 -19.50 34.84 67.63
C GLN A 4 -20.09 34.92 66.22
N THR A 5 -19.30 35.20 65.17
CA THR A 5 -19.74 34.92 63.78
C THR A 5 -18.60 34.90 62.74
N VAL A 6 -17.34 34.62 63.15
CA VAL A 6 -16.22 34.64 62.17
C VAL A 6 -15.61 33.26 61.89
N LYS A 7 -16.02 32.17 62.57
CA LYS A 7 -15.36 30.87 62.45
C LYS A 7 -15.99 29.91 61.43
N SER A 8 -17.13 30.26 60.82
CA SER A 8 -17.88 29.32 59.93
C SER A 8 -17.50 29.39 58.41
N ASN A 9 -16.92 30.50 57.96
CA ASN A 9 -16.68 30.73 56.53
C ASN A 9 -15.33 30.20 56.02
N TRP A 10 -14.35 29.97 56.90
CA TRP A 10 -13.05 29.45 56.50
C TRP A 10 -13.07 27.94 56.22
N LEU A 11 -13.88 27.15 56.92
CA LEU A 11 -14.02 25.73 56.66
C LEU A 11 -14.76 25.44 55.35
N ARG A 12 -15.71 26.29 54.92
CA ARG A 12 -16.43 26.10 53.65
C ARG A 12 -15.56 26.46 52.44
N GLY A 13 -14.63 27.41 52.55
CA GLY A 13 -13.67 27.74 51.51
C GLY A 13 -12.62 26.64 51.26
N LEU A 14 -12.16 25.96 52.30
CA LEU A 14 -11.16 24.89 52.21
C LEU A 14 -11.75 23.60 51.59
N VAL A 15 -13.01 23.26 51.88
CA VAL A 15 -13.70 22.10 51.32
C VAL A 15 -14.00 22.28 49.81
N LEU A 16 -14.40 23.52 49.41
CA LEU A 16 -14.64 23.81 47.96
C LEU A 16 -13.35 23.86 47.15
N PHE A 17 -12.23 24.28 47.74
CA PHE A 17 -10.93 24.25 47.05
C PHE A 17 -10.35 22.85 46.91
N SER A 18 -10.59 21.95 47.86
CA SER A 18 -10.19 20.56 47.80
C SER A 18 -11.01 19.74 46.77
N ILE A 19 -12.28 20.08 46.56
CA ILE A 19 -13.14 19.42 45.57
C ILE A 19 -12.79 19.91 44.16
N ALA A 20 -12.37 21.17 43.98
CA ALA A 20 -11.90 21.67 42.67
C ALA A 20 -10.56 21.08 42.23
N LEU A 21 -9.68 20.66 43.17
CA LEU A 21 -8.43 19.96 42.85
C LEU A 21 -8.61 18.50 42.44
N LEU A 22 -9.70 17.82 42.88
CA LEU A 22 -10.01 16.46 42.47
C LEU A 22 -10.70 16.38 41.09
N ALA A 23 -11.25 17.49 40.58
CA ALA A 23 -11.90 17.51 39.26
C ALA A 23 -10.91 17.75 38.10
N MET A 24 -9.62 18.00 38.38
CA MET A 24 -8.55 17.99 37.35
C MET A 24 -7.87 16.65 37.23
N SER A 25 -8.56 15.53 37.53
CA SER A 25 -8.12 14.19 37.15
C SER A 25 -8.18 14.06 35.65
N SER A 26 -7.12 14.57 35.02
CA SER A 26 -6.52 14.12 33.78
C SER A 26 -7.38 13.17 32.97
N CYS A 27 -7.82 13.62 31.86
CA CYS A 27 -7.96 12.77 30.66
C CYS A 27 -6.53 12.29 30.29
N SER A 28 -5.95 11.39 31.10
CA SER A 28 -4.76 10.65 30.68
C SER A 28 -5.16 9.86 29.43
N PRO A 29 -4.35 9.87 28.36
CA PRO A 29 -4.59 8.95 27.24
C PRO A 29 -4.77 7.55 27.83
N ASP A 30 -5.73 6.80 27.33
CA ASP A 30 -5.97 5.42 27.76
C ASP A 30 -4.64 4.65 27.65
N GLU A 31 -3.96 4.42 28.78
CA GLU A 31 -2.65 3.79 28.85
C GLU A 31 -2.70 2.31 28.49
N THR A 32 -3.89 1.76 28.28
CA THR A 32 -4.12 0.34 28.01
C THR A 32 -4.01 -0.04 26.52
N VAL A 33 -3.96 0.93 25.62
CA VAL A 33 -3.91 0.71 24.18
C VAL A 33 -2.75 1.41 23.49
N ILE A 34 -2.29 0.81 22.39
CA ILE A 34 -1.38 1.47 21.41
C ILE A 34 -2.20 1.76 20.16
N ARG A 35 -2.32 3.05 19.82
CA ARG A 35 -3.07 3.49 18.65
C ARG A 35 -2.18 3.45 17.41
N ILE A 36 -2.65 2.75 16.38
CA ILE A 36 -2.00 2.68 15.06
C ILE A 36 -2.97 3.27 14.05
N GLY A 37 -2.51 4.28 13.31
CA GLY A 37 -3.29 4.89 12.25
C GLY A 37 -3.22 4.04 10.98
N VAL A 38 -4.35 3.84 10.35
CA VAL A 38 -4.47 3.18 9.05
C VAL A 38 -5.18 4.14 8.11
N PHE A 39 -4.55 4.46 6.99
CA PHE A 39 -5.16 5.29 5.95
C PHE A 39 -5.08 4.56 4.62
N ASN A 40 -6.22 4.35 4.01
CA ASN A 40 -6.40 3.59 2.79
C ASN A 40 -7.62 4.10 2.02
N SER A 41 -7.65 3.84 0.73
CA SER A 41 -8.82 4.08 -0.12
C SER A 41 -9.91 3.05 0.16
N LEU A 42 -10.88 3.37 1.03
CA LEU A 42 -12.02 2.50 1.28
C LEU A 42 -13.17 2.76 0.31
N THR A 43 -13.13 3.93 -0.34
CA THR A 43 -14.05 4.35 -1.40
C THR A 43 -13.25 4.91 -2.59
N GLY A 44 -13.91 5.13 -3.75
CA GLY A 44 -13.28 5.65 -4.96
C GLY A 44 -12.70 4.59 -5.90
N GLY A 45 -11.85 5.03 -6.83
CA GLY A 45 -11.37 4.22 -7.97
C GLY A 45 -10.52 3.00 -7.60
N THR A 46 -9.86 3.03 -6.43
CA THR A 46 -8.99 1.95 -5.94
C THR A 46 -9.49 1.32 -4.64
N ALA A 47 -10.79 1.38 -4.37
CA ALA A 47 -11.38 0.90 -3.10
C ALA A 47 -11.11 -0.57 -2.81
N THR A 48 -11.03 -1.44 -3.82
CA THR A 48 -10.70 -2.86 -3.59
C THR A 48 -9.34 -3.03 -2.95
N PHE A 49 -8.35 -2.23 -3.34
CA PHE A 49 -7.01 -2.25 -2.74
C PHE A 49 -7.01 -1.83 -1.28
N GLY A 50 -7.68 -0.71 -0.97
CA GLY A 50 -7.72 -0.19 0.39
C GLY A 50 -8.49 -1.10 1.35
N ILE A 51 -9.58 -1.71 0.89
CA ILE A 51 -10.34 -2.70 1.66
C ILE A 51 -9.48 -3.95 1.92
N SER A 52 -8.81 -4.47 0.89
CA SER A 52 -7.94 -5.64 0.99
C SER A 52 -6.76 -5.38 1.93
N SER A 53 -6.08 -4.23 1.77
CA SER A 53 -5.02 -3.75 2.65
C SER A 53 -5.47 -3.67 4.12
N THR A 54 -6.61 -3.03 4.36
CA THR A 54 -7.18 -2.87 5.71
C THR A 54 -7.51 -4.23 6.33
N ASN A 55 -7.98 -5.19 5.54
CA ASN A 55 -8.25 -6.54 6.00
C ASN A 55 -6.96 -7.26 6.44
N GLY A 56 -5.87 -7.13 5.70
CA GLY A 56 -4.57 -7.68 6.10
C GLY A 56 -4.07 -7.09 7.41
N ILE A 57 -4.13 -5.76 7.57
CA ILE A 57 -3.72 -5.07 8.82
C ILE A 57 -4.58 -5.54 10.00
N LYS A 58 -5.90 -5.66 9.82
CA LYS A 58 -6.81 -6.15 10.87
C LYS A 58 -6.50 -7.59 11.28
N MET A 59 -6.13 -8.45 10.33
CA MET A 59 -5.73 -9.84 10.67
C MET A 59 -4.52 -9.84 11.60
N ALA A 60 -3.47 -9.12 11.26
CA ALA A 60 -2.27 -9.01 12.09
C ALA A 60 -2.59 -8.44 13.49
N ALA A 61 -3.38 -7.36 13.55
CA ALA A 61 -3.74 -6.75 14.83
C ALA A 61 -4.56 -7.68 15.72
N ASP A 62 -5.51 -8.44 15.16
CA ASP A 62 -6.30 -9.39 15.91
C ASP A 62 -5.45 -10.53 16.45
N GLU A 63 -4.48 -11.03 15.67
CA GLU A 63 -3.55 -12.07 16.12
C GLU A 63 -2.63 -11.59 17.24
N TRP A 64 -2.11 -10.37 17.17
CA TRP A 64 -1.32 -9.78 18.24
C TRP A 64 -2.16 -9.55 19.49
N ASN A 65 -3.37 -9.01 19.34
CA ASN A 65 -4.28 -8.78 20.46
C ASN A 65 -4.68 -10.07 21.18
N ALA A 66 -4.90 -11.16 20.42
CA ALA A 66 -5.18 -12.48 20.98
C ALA A 66 -4.02 -13.03 21.81
N ARG A 67 -2.78 -12.60 21.52
CA ARG A 67 -1.55 -12.97 22.26
C ARG A 67 -1.20 -12.00 23.39
N GLY A 68 -2.06 -11.01 23.70
CA GLY A 68 -1.85 -10.02 24.76
C GLY A 68 -1.37 -8.64 24.27
N GLY A 69 -1.36 -8.40 22.97
CA GLY A 69 -1.00 -7.12 22.35
C GLY A 69 0.51 -6.85 22.28
N ILE A 70 0.89 -5.59 22.19
CA ILE A 70 2.28 -5.11 22.16
C ILE A 70 2.61 -4.47 23.48
N LEU A 71 3.74 -4.83 24.11
CA LEU A 71 4.18 -4.31 25.42
C LEU A 71 3.09 -4.48 26.51
N GLY A 72 2.26 -5.53 26.42
CA GLY A 72 1.14 -5.76 27.32
C GLY A 72 -0.07 -4.86 27.10
N LYS A 73 -0.13 -4.11 26.00
CA LYS A 73 -1.22 -3.23 25.63
C LYS A 73 -1.90 -3.69 24.34
N GLN A 74 -3.22 -3.52 24.27
CA GLN A 74 -3.98 -3.87 23.08
C GLN A 74 -3.69 -2.90 21.92
N ILE A 75 -3.64 -3.40 20.70
CA ILE A 75 -3.56 -2.58 19.49
C ILE A 75 -4.95 -2.05 19.17
N GLN A 76 -5.06 -0.75 19.05
CA GLN A 76 -6.25 -0.06 18.55
C GLN A 76 -5.95 0.51 17.16
N LEU A 77 -6.56 -0.07 16.13
CA LEU A 77 -6.49 0.48 14.78
C LEU A 77 -7.48 1.63 14.63
N ILE A 78 -7.02 2.77 14.14
CA ILE A 78 -7.85 3.92 13.75
C ILE A 78 -7.77 4.00 12.24
N VAL A 79 -8.87 3.62 11.58
CA VAL A 79 -8.94 3.48 10.14
C VAL A 79 -9.66 4.68 9.54
N GLU A 80 -9.03 5.34 8.58
CA GLU A 80 -9.55 6.50 7.85
C GLU A 80 -9.57 6.21 6.35
N ASP A 81 -10.62 6.69 5.68
CA ASP A 81 -10.79 6.60 4.23
C ASP A 81 -10.23 7.86 3.55
N ASP A 82 -9.30 7.68 2.63
CA ASP A 82 -8.74 8.76 1.81
C ASP A 82 -9.49 8.97 0.48
N GLN A 83 -10.56 8.22 0.25
CA GLN A 83 -11.45 8.36 -0.91
C GLN A 83 -10.72 8.24 -2.27
N SER A 84 -9.59 7.56 -2.32
CA SER A 84 -8.68 7.49 -3.48
C SER A 84 -8.11 8.85 -3.93
N LYS A 85 -7.93 9.81 -3.00
CA LYS A 85 -7.47 11.17 -3.30
C LYS A 85 -6.25 11.56 -2.49
N PRO A 86 -5.18 12.12 -3.12
CA PRO A 86 -3.98 12.55 -2.41
C PRO A 86 -4.23 13.61 -1.33
N GLU A 87 -5.11 14.59 -1.59
CA GLU A 87 -5.46 15.63 -0.62
C GLU A 87 -6.18 15.07 0.60
N GLU A 88 -7.06 14.09 0.42
CA GLU A 88 -7.74 13.42 1.52
C GLU A 88 -6.74 12.58 2.35
N ALA A 89 -5.80 11.88 1.70
CA ALA A 89 -4.73 11.15 2.39
C ALA A 89 -3.91 12.08 3.31
N ALA A 90 -3.57 13.28 2.84
CA ALA A 90 -2.88 14.29 3.67
C ALA A 90 -3.75 14.75 4.85
N MET A 91 -5.05 14.96 4.63
CA MET A 91 -5.98 15.40 5.69
C MET A 91 -6.18 14.31 6.75
N VAL A 92 -6.44 13.07 6.34
CA VAL A 92 -6.68 11.98 7.31
C VAL A 92 -5.41 11.65 8.10
N VAL A 93 -4.21 11.70 7.50
CA VAL A 93 -2.95 11.51 8.23
C VAL A 93 -2.72 12.64 9.24
N THR A 94 -3.04 13.88 8.88
CA THR A 94 -2.99 15.02 9.81
C THR A 94 -3.92 14.79 11.01
N LYS A 95 -5.13 14.29 10.79
CA LYS A 95 -6.10 13.92 11.83
C LYS A 95 -5.57 12.79 12.72
N LEU A 96 -5.08 11.71 12.11
CA LEU A 96 -4.52 10.55 12.82
C LEU A 96 -3.40 10.95 13.77
N ILE A 97 -2.51 11.84 13.34
CA ILE A 97 -1.38 12.33 14.15
C ILE A 97 -1.86 13.28 15.23
N ASN A 98 -2.56 14.37 14.87
CA ASN A 98 -2.81 15.49 15.78
C ASN A 98 -3.97 15.23 16.74
N GLN A 99 -5.02 14.55 16.28
CA GLN A 99 -6.22 14.30 17.07
C GLN A 99 -6.20 12.92 17.73
N ASN A 100 -5.87 11.88 16.95
CA ASN A 100 -5.89 10.52 17.43
C ASN A 100 -4.59 10.10 18.14
N ARG A 101 -3.50 10.86 17.96
CA ARG A 101 -2.20 10.63 18.60
C ARG A 101 -1.68 9.21 18.38
N VAL A 102 -1.68 8.78 17.15
CA VAL A 102 -1.19 7.44 16.77
C VAL A 102 0.32 7.33 16.93
N ALA A 103 0.80 6.16 17.35
CA ALA A 103 2.22 5.87 17.52
C ALA A 103 2.95 5.62 16.18
N ALA A 104 2.23 5.12 15.18
CA ALA A 104 2.74 4.85 13.84
C ALA A 104 1.58 4.81 12.83
N LEU A 105 1.93 4.80 11.54
CA LEU A 105 1.01 4.78 10.42
C LEU A 105 1.26 3.58 9.51
N LEU A 106 0.18 2.95 9.05
CA LEU A 106 0.15 1.91 8.02
C LEU A 106 -0.71 2.39 6.85
N GLY A 107 -0.22 2.26 5.64
CA GLY A 107 -0.88 2.71 4.39
C GLY A 107 0.04 3.67 3.63
N GLU A 108 -0.35 4.23 2.58
CA GLU A 108 -1.39 3.90 1.62
C GLU A 108 -0.81 2.94 0.57
N VAL A 109 -1.67 2.28 -0.20
CA VAL A 109 -1.26 1.36 -1.28
C VAL A 109 -0.70 2.14 -2.47
N ALA A 110 -1.32 3.25 -2.86
CA ALA A 110 -0.95 4.03 -4.03
C ALA A 110 0.09 5.11 -3.74
N SER A 111 1.07 5.23 -4.64
CA SER A 111 2.23 6.09 -4.47
C SER A 111 1.88 7.57 -4.33
N SER A 112 0.97 8.12 -5.14
CA SER A 112 0.60 9.55 -5.07
C SER A 112 -0.03 9.92 -3.73
N ARG A 113 -0.86 9.06 -3.16
CA ARG A 113 -1.49 9.26 -1.85
C ARG A 113 -0.48 9.14 -0.72
N THR A 114 0.41 8.14 -0.77
CA THR A 114 1.51 8.04 0.19
C THR A 114 2.44 9.24 0.12
N LEU A 115 2.77 9.73 -1.09
CA LEU A 115 3.61 10.93 -1.27
C LEU A 115 2.98 12.19 -0.68
N ALA A 116 1.65 12.32 -0.72
CA ALA A 116 0.94 13.44 -0.08
C ALA A 116 0.96 13.35 1.46
N ALA A 117 0.88 12.15 2.01
CA ALA A 117 0.86 11.89 3.46
C ALA A 117 2.26 11.86 4.11
N ALA A 118 3.25 11.33 3.41
CA ALA A 118 4.58 11.07 3.95
C ALA A 118 5.30 12.31 4.52
N PRO A 119 5.26 13.52 3.92
CA PRO A 119 5.88 14.71 4.50
C PRO A 119 5.30 15.09 5.86
N ILE A 120 4.00 14.83 6.09
CA ILE A 120 3.30 15.11 7.33
C ILE A 120 3.79 14.16 8.43
N ALA A 121 3.84 12.86 8.14
CA ALA A 121 4.38 11.84 9.03
C ALA A 121 5.86 12.09 9.36
N GLN A 122 6.69 12.40 8.35
CA GLN A 122 8.09 12.73 8.51
C GLN A 122 8.30 13.94 9.44
N LYS A 123 7.56 15.04 9.22
CA LYS A 123 7.64 16.25 10.04
C LYS A 123 7.24 16.00 11.49
N ALA A 124 6.26 15.13 11.70
CA ALA A 124 5.78 14.77 13.03
C ALA A 124 6.68 13.74 13.74
N GLY A 125 7.65 13.13 13.05
CA GLY A 125 8.49 12.06 13.59
C GLY A 125 7.69 10.76 13.84
N ILE A 126 6.62 10.53 13.09
CA ILE A 126 5.77 9.35 13.19
C ILE A 126 6.15 8.36 12.08
N PRO A 127 6.59 7.13 12.42
CA PRO A 127 6.92 6.12 11.41
C PRO A 127 5.70 5.75 10.55
N LEU A 128 5.92 5.70 9.24
CA LEU A 128 4.96 5.28 8.24
C LEU A 128 5.53 4.13 7.44
N ILE A 129 4.77 3.02 7.36
CA ILE A 129 5.10 1.89 6.49
C ILE A 129 4.00 1.77 5.43
N THR A 130 4.38 1.97 4.17
CA THR A 130 3.48 1.63 3.06
C THR A 130 3.63 0.17 2.68
N PRO A 131 2.51 -0.55 2.49
CA PRO A 131 2.56 -1.94 2.04
C PRO A 131 2.92 -2.07 0.56
N ALA A 132 2.47 -1.15 -0.30
CA ALA A 132 2.51 -1.35 -1.75
C ALA A 132 2.86 -0.10 -2.59
N SER A 133 3.15 1.06 -1.99
CA SER A 133 3.58 2.24 -2.76
C SER A 133 5.00 2.04 -3.29
N THR A 134 5.11 1.68 -4.55
CA THR A 134 6.36 1.23 -5.19
C THR A 134 7.23 2.36 -5.74
N ASN A 135 6.70 3.58 -5.89
CA ASN A 135 7.49 4.71 -6.43
C ASN A 135 8.69 5.03 -5.52
N PRO A 136 9.94 5.04 -6.05
CA PRO A 136 11.14 5.30 -5.24
C PRO A 136 11.15 6.63 -4.49
N LYS A 137 10.39 7.65 -4.96
CA LYS A 137 10.28 8.94 -4.28
C LYS A 137 9.70 8.83 -2.87
N VAL A 138 8.87 7.82 -2.58
CA VAL A 138 8.16 7.65 -1.31
C VAL A 138 9.12 7.61 -0.12
N THR A 139 10.09 6.71 -0.11
CA THR A 139 11.05 6.60 1.01
C THR A 139 12.08 7.72 1.04
N ARG A 140 12.27 8.43 -0.10
CA ARG A 140 13.16 9.61 -0.18
C ARG A 140 12.61 10.84 0.53
N VAL A 141 11.32 10.84 0.90
CA VAL A 141 10.72 11.92 1.71
C VAL A 141 11.43 12.08 3.06
N GLY A 142 11.86 10.99 3.68
CA GLY A 142 12.60 11.09 4.92
C GLY A 142 12.80 9.77 5.68
N SER A 143 13.48 9.88 6.82
CA SER A 143 13.95 8.72 7.59
C SER A 143 12.84 7.94 8.32
N TYR A 144 11.65 8.51 8.45
CA TYR A 144 10.50 7.86 9.10
C TYR A 144 9.60 7.11 8.11
N ILE A 145 9.93 7.13 6.79
CA ILE A 145 9.10 6.55 5.75
C ILE A 145 9.73 5.27 5.22
N PHE A 146 8.98 4.17 5.28
CA PHE A 146 9.41 2.81 4.93
C PHE A 146 8.44 2.15 3.96
N ARG A 147 8.89 1.09 3.30
CA ARG A 147 8.03 0.20 2.50
C ARG A 147 8.40 -1.27 2.70
N VAL A 148 7.42 -2.15 2.55
CA VAL A 148 7.63 -3.61 2.52
C VAL A 148 7.49 -4.22 1.13
N CYS A 149 7.16 -3.42 0.12
CA CYS A 149 7.14 -3.80 -1.29
C CYS A 149 8.48 -3.52 -1.98
N TYR A 150 8.68 -4.07 -3.19
CA TYR A 150 9.77 -3.66 -4.06
C TYR A 150 9.54 -2.25 -4.66
N THR A 151 10.47 -1.77 -5.49
CA THR A 151 10.39 -0.44 -6.13
C THR A 151 10.01 -0.53 -7.60
N ASP A 152 9.44 0.56 -8.16
CA ASP A 152 9.16 0.68 -9.61
C ASP A 152 10.42 0.56 -10.46
N SER A 153 11.59 0.92 -9.93
CA SER A 153 12.86 0.73 -10.66
C SER A 153 13.17 -0.76 -10.87
N PHE A 154 12.87 -1.61 -9.90
CA PHE A 154 12.97 -3.06 -10.05
C PHE A 154 11.83 -3.62 -10.90
N GLN A 155 10.60 -3.22 -10.62
CA GLN A 155 9.42 -3.70 -11.36
C GLN A 155 9.51 -3.36 -12.86
N GLY A 156 9.89 -2.14 -13.22
CA GLY A 156 10.05 -1.70 -14.62
C GLY A 156 11.12 -2.52 -15.34
N ALA A 157 12.25 -2.77 -14.68
CA ALA A 157 13.30 -3.64 -15.24
C ALA A 157 12.83 -5.09 -15.43
N VAL A 158 12.04 -5.63 -14.50
CA VAL A 158 11.44 -6.96 -14.59
C VAL A 158 10.49 -7.02 -15.78
N CYS A 159 9.55 -6.07 -15.89
CA CYS A 159 8.58 -6.04 -16.99
C CYS A 159 9.27 -5.84 -18.35
N ALA A 160 10.31 -5.01 -18.44
CA ALA A 160 11.07 -4.81 -19.67
C ALA A 160 11.82 -6.07 -20.09
N ARG A 161 12.53 -6.72 -19.16
CA ARG A 161 13.20 -8.01 -19.44
C ARG A 161 12.21 -9.08 -19.85
N PHE A 162 11.08 -9.14 -19.18
CA PHE A 162 10.03 -10.09 -19.52
C PHE A 162 9.52 -9.87 -20.95
N ALA A 163 9.15 -8.64 -21.31
CA ALA A 163 8.67 -8.32 -22.66
C ALA A 163 9.72 -8.60 -23.74
N VAL A 164 10.97 -8.13 -23.54
CA VAL A 164 12.00 -8.14 -24.58
C VAL A 164 12.75 -9.47 -24.65
N GLN A 165 13.17 -10.02 -23.53
CA GLN A 165 14.03 -11.21 -23.50
C GLN A 165 13.22 -12.50 -23.41
N ARG A 166 12.14 -12.51 -22.60
CA ARG A 166 11.34 -13.72 -22.39
C ARG A 166 10.30 -13.94 -23.49
N LEU A 167 9.60 -12.87 -23.90
CA LEU A 167 8.59 -12.92 -24.95
C LEU A 167 9.12 -12.56 -26.34
N GLY A 168 10.35 -12.03 -26.46
CA GLY A 168 10.99 -11.70 -27.74
C GLY A 168 10.43 -10.45 -28.43
N LEU A 169 9.67 -9.61 -27.72
CA LEU A 169 8.98 -8.46 -28.28
C LEU A 169 9.93 -7.28 -28.50
N LYS A 170 9.80 -6.57 -29.61
CA LYS A 170 10.71 -5.49 -30.01
C LYS A 170 10.02 -4.14 -30.20
N ARG A 171 8.74 -4.14 -30.50
CA ARG A 171 7.95 -2.93 -30.78
C ARG A 171 6.94 -2.73 -29.65
N LEU A 172 7.24 -1.81 -28.76
CA LEU A 172 6.50 -1.63 -27.51
C LEU A 172 5.76 -0.29 -27.53
N ALA A 173 4.48 -0.30 -27.13
CA ALA A 173 3.72 0.91 -26.83
C ALA A 173 3.54 1.05 -25.32
N ILE A 174 3.41 2.28 -24.83
CA ILE A 174 3.14 2.59 -23.43
C ILE A 174 1.89 3.47 -23.36
N LEU A 175 0.99 3.16 -22.42
CA LEU A 175 -0.20 3.97 -22.16
C LEU A 175 -0.23 4.32 -20.66
N THR A 176 0.12 5.58 -20.34
CA THR A 176 0.45 6.06 -18.99
C THR A 176 -0.67 6.91 -18.40
N ASP A 177 -1.04 6.66 -17.13
CA ASP A 177 -1.85 7.60 -16.34
C ASP A 177 -0.96 8.77 -15.87
N VAL A 178 -1.22 9.96 -16.41
CA VAL A 178 -0.39 11.16 -16.13
C VAL A 178 -0.74 11.86 -14.82
N LYS A 179 -1.77 11.43 -14.11
CA LYS A 179 -2.11 11.94 -12.77
C LYS A 179 -1.56 11.08 -11.63
N ASN A 180 -0.90 9.96 -11.95
CA ASN A 180 -0.51 8.95 -11.00
C ASN A 180 1.01 8.80 -10.95
N ASP A 181 1.65 9.17 -9.83
CA ASP A 181 3.11 9.06 -9.66
C ASP A 181 3.65 7.63 -9.85
N TYR A 182 2.85 6.61 -9.48
CA TYR A 182 3.19 5.20 -9.75
C TYR A 182 3.26 4.95 -11.26
N SER A 183 2.22 5.29 -11.99
CA SER A 183 2.14 5.05 -13.44
C SER A 183 3.26 5.75 -14.20
N ILE A 184 3.48 7.04 -13.90
CA ILE A 184 4.56 7.83 -14.50
C ILE A 184 5.92 7.22 -14.22
N GLY A 185 6.20 6.91 -12.94
CA GLY A 185 7.48 6.35 -12.53
C GLY A 185 7.76 4.99 -13.16
N LEU A 186 6.78 4.08 -13.12
CA LEU A 186 6.90 2.76 -13.67
C LEU A 186 7.06 2.76 -15.20
N ALA A 187 6.33 3.64 -15.91
CA ALA A 187 6.48 3.84 -17.35
C ALA A 187 7.92 4.28 -17.72
N ASP A 188 8.48 5.22 -16.96
CA ASP A 188 9.85 5.72 -17.20
C ASP A 188 10.90 4.63 -16.99
N TYR A 189 10.79 3.84 -15.93
CA TYR A 189 11.72 2.72 -15.69
C TYR A 189 11.58 1.64 -16.75
N PHE A 190 10.35 1.23 -17.10
CA PHE A 190 10.11 0.26 -18.16
C PHE A 190 10.71 0.74 -19.50
N LYS A 191 10.43 1.97 -19.91
CA LYS A 191 10.93 2.59 -21.13
C LYS A 191 12.46 2.60 -21.18
N ARG A 192 13.10 3.02 -20.08
CA ARG A 192 14.56 3.05 -19.97
C ARG A 192 15.16 1.68 -20.20
N ASP A 193 14.65 0.67 -19.48
CA ASP A 193 15.23 -0.67 -19.50
C ASP A 193 14.90 -1.40 -20.79
N ALA A 194 13.71 -1.21 -21.37
CA ALA A 194 13.37 -1.74 -22.68
C ALA A 194 14.30 -1.24 -23.80
N LYS A 195 14.61 0.08 -23.79
CA LYS A 195 15.59 0.66 -24.74
C LYS A 195 16.99 0.09 -24.55
N LEU A 196 17.45 -0.10 -23.31
CA LEU A 196 18.75 -0.73 -23.02
C LEU A 196 18.81 -2.19 -23.53
N LEU A 197 17.68 -2.89 -23.59
CA LEU A 197 17.56 -4.23 -24.12
C LEU A 197 17.35 -4.27 -25.65
N GLY A 198 17.41 -3.12 -26.33
CA GLY A 198 17.32 -3.00 -27.77
C GLY A 198 15.88 -3.04 -28.32
N ALA A 199 14.87 -2.78 -27.52
CA ALA A 199 13.52 -2.61 -28.00
C ALA A 199 13.24 -1.16 -28.39
N GLU A 200 12.29 -0.98 -29.31
CA GLU A 200 11.78 0.31 -29.78
C GLU A 200 10.49 0.67 -29.04
N ILE A 201 10.39 1.88 -28.50
CA ILE A 201 9.11 2.44 -28.03
C ILE A 201 8.47 3.13 -29.23
N VAL A 202 7.48 2.48 -29.80
CA VAL A 202 6.84 2.93 -31.06
C VAL A 202 5.68 3.90 -30.83
N SER A 203 5.12 3.93 -29.59
CA SER A 203 4.07 4.87 -29.20
C SER A 203 4.11 5.10 -27.69
N GLU A 204 3.91 6.34 -27.29
CA GLU A 204 3.69 6.74 -25.91
C GLU A 204 2.43 7.60 -25.86
N GLU A 205 1.38 7.07 -25.26
CA GLU A 205 0.10 7.74 -25.09
C GLU A 205 -0.22 7.92 -23.62
N SER A 206 -1.16 8.79 -23.31
CA SER A 206 -1.53 9.10 -21.93
C SER A 206 -3.04 9.18 -21.73
N TYR A 207 -3.45 8.95 -20.47
CA TYR A 207 -4.79 9.15 -19.97
C TYR A 207 -4.74 9.74 -18.55
N SER A 208 -5.88 10.05 -17.97
CA SER A 208 -6.00 10.50 -16.59
C SER A 208 -6.80 9.48 -15.77
N GLU A 209 -6.41 9.25 -14.52
CA GLU A 209 -7.20 8.46 -13.56
C GLU A 209 -8.68 8.89 -13.60
N GLY A 210 -9.56 7.90 -13.73
CA GLY A 210 -11.01 8.11 -13.87
C GLY A 210 -11.52 8.27 -15.30
N ASP A 211 -10.64 8.32 -16.31
CA ASP A 211 -11.06 8.26 -17.72
C ASP A 211 -11.74 6.90 -18.01
N THR A 212 -12.73 6.91 -18.88
CA THR A 212 -13.49 5.72 -19.26
C THR A 212 -13.47 5.45 -20.78
N ASP A 213 -12.98 6.38 -21.57
CA ASP A 213 -12.86 6.26 -23.03
C ASP A 213 -11.39 6.47 -23.46
N PHE A 214 -10.80 5.41 -24.01
CA PHE A 214 -9.39 5.35 -24.42
C PHE A 214 -9.25 5.12 -25.92
N ARG A 215 -10.35 5.19 -26.69
CA ARG A 215 -10.38 4.82 -28.11
C ARG A 215 -9.44 5.68 -28.95
N ALA A 216 -9.28 6.95 -28.64
CA ALA A 216 -8.38 7.85 -29.34
C ALA A 216 -6.91 7.41 -29.18
N GLN A 217 -6.48 7.17 -27.93
CA GLN A 217 -5.12 6.69 -27.63
C GLN A 217 -4.86 5.32 -28.25
N ILE A 218 -5.84 4.40 -28.15
CA ILE A 218 -5.72 3.06 -28.72
C ILE A 218 -5.63 3.12 -30.25
N THR A 219 -6.37 4.04 -30.90
CA THR A 219 -6.28 4.24 -32.36
C THR A 219 -4.89 4.77 -32.75
N SER A 220 -4.32 5.70 -32.00
CA SER A 220 -2.96 6.20 -32.20
C SER A 220 -1.94 5.05 -32.06
N ILE A 221 -2.02 4.30 -30.99
CA ILE A 221 -1.16 3.13 -30.73
C ILE A 221 -1.29 2.12 -31.86
N LYS A 222 -2.51 1.79 -32.30
CA LYS A 222 -2.76 0.84 -33.40
C LYS A 222 -2.05 1.23 -34.70
N GLY A 223 -2.00 2.53 -35.01
CA GLY A 223 -1.30 3.06 -36.19
C GLY A 223 0.20 2.77 -36.20
N THR A 224 0.82 2.51 -35.06
CA THR A 224 2.25 2.20 -34.95
C THR A 224 2.57 0.70 -34.99
N ASN A 225 1.55 -0.17 -35.04
CA ASN A 225 1.68 -1.62 -35.09
C ASN A 225 2.62 -2.19 -34.00
N PRO A 226 2.29 -1.99 -32.71
CA PRO A 226 3.07 -2.54 -31.60
C PRO A 226 2.80 -4.03 -31.41
N GLU A 227 3.76 -4.75 -30.80
CA GLU A 227 3.61 -6.15 -30.38
C GLU A 227 3.06 -6.28 -28.95
N VAL A 228 3.23 -5.21 -28.15
CA VAL A 228 2.75 -5.13 -26.77
C VAL A 228 2.35 -3.71 -26.40
N ILE A 229 1.35 -3.58 -25.56
CA ILE A 229 1.03 -2.34 -24.85
C ILE A 229 1.35 -2.56 -23.37
N PHE A 230 2.27 -1.75 -22.83
CA PHE A 230 2.55 -1.69 -21.41
C PHE A 230 1.62 -0.64 -20.77
N ILE A 231 0.87 -1.07 -19.76
CA ILE A 231 -0.14 -0.24 -19.09
C ILE A 231 0.19 -0.20 -17.59
N PRO A 232 1.08 0.70 -17.15
CA PRO A 232 1.43 0.87 -15.74
C PRO A 232 0.34 1.67 -15.00
N GLY A 233 -0.85 1.13 -14.89
CA GLY A 233 -2.02 1.75 -14.27
C GLY A 233 -2.69 0.82 -13.29
N TYR A 234 -3.83 1.26 -12.75
CA TYR A 234 -4.63 0.48 -11.83
C TYR A 234 -5.71 -0.32 -12.56
N TYR A 235 -6.27 -1.28 -11.85
CA TYR A 235 -7.16 -2.33 -12.36
C TYR A 235 -8.40 -1.80 -13.11
N THR A 236 -8.96 -0.67 -12.71
CA THR A 236 -10.17 -0.13 -13.32
C THR A 236 -9.91 0.27 -14.77
N GLU A 237 -8.94 1.15 -14.99
CA GLU A 237 -8.57 1.64 -16.32
C GLU A 237 -7.92 0.51 -17.14
N ALA A 238 -7.09 -0.33 -16.52
CA ALA A 238 -6.47 -1.48 -17.19
C ALA A 238 -7.50 -2.42 -17.81
N GLY A 239 -8.55 -2.76 -17.07
CA GLY A 239 -9.66 -3.58 -17.57
C GLY A 239 -10.45 -2.91 -18.70
N LEU A 240 -10.73 -1.60 -18.57
CA LEU A 240 -11.43 -0.84 -19.60
C LEU A 240 -10.60 -0.68 -20.87
N ILE A 241 -9.29 -0.39 -20.73
CA ILE A 241 -8.36 -0.30 -21.86
C ILE A 241 -8.29 -1.64 -22.60
N ALA A 242 -8.12 -2.76 -21.87
CA ALA A 242 -8.09 -4.09 -22.48
C ALA A 242 -9.33 -4.35 -23.31
N LYS A 243 -10.52 -4.03 -22.78
CA LYS A 243 -11.78 -4.18 -23.49
C LYS A 243 -11.83 -3.36 -24.78
N GLN A 244 -11.42 -2.09 -24.74
CA GLN A 244 -11.41 -1.22 -25.88
C GLN A 244 -10.33 -1.58 -26.92
N VAL A 245 -9.20 -2.15 -26.50
CA VAL A 245 -8.19 -2.76 -27.39
C VAL A 245 -8.80 -3.92 -28.18
N ALA A 246 -9.56 -4.80 -27.50
CA ALA A 246 -10.25 -5.90 -28.14
C ALA A 246 -11.35 -5.43 -29.10
N GLU A 247 -12.14 -4.42 -28.71
CA GLU A 247 -13.18 -3.80 -29.55
C GLU A 247 -12.61 -3.21 -30.85
N GLN A 248 -11.36 -2.73 -30.83
CA GLN A 248 -10.65 -2.27 -32.02
C GLN A 248 -9.97 -3.40 -32.83
N ASN A 249 -10.19 -4.66 -32.46
CA ASN A 249 -9.59 -5.83 -33.11
C ASN A 249 -8.05 -5.75 -33.20
N MET A 250 -7.40 -5.29 -32.14
CA MET A 250 -5.95 -5.29 -32.07
C MET A 250 -5.44 -6.64 -31.56
N ASN A 251 -4.58 -7.29 -32.36
CA ASN A 251 -3.87 -8.48 -31.93
C ASN A 251 -2.54 -8.08 -31.28
N VAL A 252 -2.58 -7.69 -30.01
CA VAL A 252 -1.45 -7.16 -29.25
C VAL A 252 -1.44 -7.78 -27.85
N ARG A 253 -0.25 -8.00 -27.29
CA ARG A 253 -0.13 -8.44 -25.88
C ARG A 253 -0.34 -7.27 -24.94
N LEU A 254 -0.89 -7.55 -23.76
CA LEU A 254 -1.01 -6.55 -22.69
C LEU A 254 -0.11 -6.96 -21.53
N ILE A 255 0.66 -6.00 -21.02
CA ILE A 255 1.52 -6.19 -19.86
C ILE A 255 1.26 -5.04 -18.89
N GLY A 256 1.07 -5.35 -17.60
CA GLY A 256 0.89 -4.40 -16.52
C GLY A 256 1.88 -4.57 -15.38
N GLY A 257 1.73 -3.72 -14.38
CA GLY A 257 2.39 -3.81 -13.09
C GLY A 257 1.47 -4.37 -12.02
N ASP A 258 1.91 -4.33 -10.77
CA ASP A 258 1.20 -4.80 -9.57
C ASP A 258 -0.16 -4.11 -9.34
N GLY A 259 -0.36 -2.93 -9.92
CA GLY A 259 -1.65 -2.25 -9.95
C GLY A 259 -2.79 -2.99 -10.67
N TRP A 260 -2.50 -4.12 -11.30
CA TRP A 260 -3.52 -4.98 -11.93
C TRP A 260 -4.06 -6.06 -11.00
N ASP A 261 -3.46 -6.26 -9.82
CA ASP A 261 -3.84 -7.35 -8.93
C ASP A 261 -5.12 -7.09 -8.15
N SER A 262 -6.22 -7.15 -8.87
CA SER A 262 -7.58 -7.09 -8.32
C SER A 262 -8.50 -8.03 -9.10
N PRO A 263 -9.45 -8.71 -8.46
CA PRO A 263 -10.48 -9.46 -9.16
C PRO A 263 -11.27 -8.58 -10.14
N ARG A 264 -11.33 -7.27 -9.88
CA ARG A 264 -11.99 -6.30 -10.76
C ARG A 264 -11.34 -6.19 -12.14
N THR A 265 -10.03 -6.47 -12.26
CA THR A 265 -9.35 -6.49 -13.58
C THR A 265 -10.02 -7.48 -14.52
N VAL A 266 -10.27 -8.69 -14.02
CA VAL A 266 -10.94 -9.75 -14.78
C VAL A 266 -12.44 -9.45 -14.95
N GLU A 267 -13.11 -8.95 -13.91
CA GLU A 267 -14.53 -8.61 -13.99
C GLU A 267 -14.81 -7.51 -15.03
N ILE A 268 -13.98 -6.48 -15.09
CA ILE A 268 -14.11 -5.35 -16.03
C ILE A 268 -13.67 -5.75 -17.43
N GLY A 269 -12.47 -6.35 -17.55
CA GLY A 269 -11.87 -6.66 -18.84
C GLY A 269 -12.47 -7.91 -19.52
N GLY A 270 -13.03 -8.85 -18.73
CA GLY A 270 -13.63 -10.08 -19.25
C GLY A 270 -12.65 -10.88 -20.09
N ALA A 271 -13.10 -11.35 -21.26
CA ALA A 271 -12.26 -12.09 -22.20
C ALA A 271 -11.10 -11.25 -22.79
N ALA A 272 -11.16 -9.93 -22.72
CA ALA A 272 -10.14 -9.05 -23.29
C ALA A 272 -8.82 -9.03 -22.50
N VAL A 273 -8.82 -9.45 -21.24
CA VAL A 273 -7.61 -9.58 -20.44
C VAL A 273 -7.01 -10.99 -20.45
N GLU A 274 -7.65 -11.94 -21.15
CA GLU A 274 -7.09 -13.29 -21.27
C GLU A 274 -5.74 -13.30 -21.98
N GLY A 275 -4.77 -14.00 -21.40
CA GLY A 275 -3.40 -14.05 -21.87
C GLY A 275 -2.55 -12.83 -21.53
N ALA A 276 -3.11 -11.81 -20.89
CA ALA A 276 -2.35 -10.67 -20.38
C ALA A 276 -1.44 -11.07 -19.23
N PHE A 277 -0.34 -10.31 -19.06
CA PHE A 277 0.64 -10.53 -17.99
C PHE A 277 0.73 -9.31 -17.11
N PHE A 278 1.10 -9.51 -15.84
CA PHE A 278 1.49 -8.41 -14.96
C PHE A 278 2.48 -8.86 -13.88
N CYS A 279 3.32 -7.92 -13.46
CA CYS A 279 4.27 -8.14 -12.37
C CYS A 279 3.54 -8.00 -11.03
N ASN A 280 3.84 -8.86 -10.07
CA ASN A 280 3.21 -8.88 -8.75
C ASN A 280 4.21 -9.22 -7.64
N HIS A 281 3.79 -9.06 -6.39
CA HIS A 281 4.57 -9.34 -5.19
C HIS A 281 4.33 -10.75 -4.64
N TYR A 282 3.27 -11.39 -5.04
CA TYR A 282 2.69 -12.55 -4.38
C TYR A 282 1.85 -13.37 -5.36
N SER A 283 1.68 -14.63 -5.06
CA SER A 283 0.67 -15.49 -5.67
C SER A 283 -0.03 -16.32 -4.62
N SER A 284 -1.36 -16.34 -4.66
CA SER A 284 -2.16 -17.24 -3.81
C SER A 284 -1.95 -18.73 -4.13
N GLU A 285 -1.30 -19.05 -5.24
CA GLU A 285 -0.92 -20.41 -5.63
C GLU A 285 0.44 -20.86 -5.08
N ASP A 286 1.17 -19.97 -4.37
CA ASP A 286 2.43 -20.34 -3.70
C ASP A 286 2.20 -21.48 -2.70
N THR A 287 3.04 -22.50 -2.79
CA THR A 287 2.88 -23.73 -2.00
C THR A 287 3.52 -23.69 -0.62
N SER A 288 4.17 -22.57 -0.26
CA SER A 288 4.74 -22.39 1.07
C SER A 288 3.68 -22.49 2.17
N GLN A 289 4.07 -23.03 3.32
CA GLN A 289 3.14 -23.16 4.45
C GLN A 289 2.59 -21.81 4.90
N MET A 290 3.41 -20.75 4.83
CA MET A 290 3.03 -19.39 5.24
C MET A 290 1.91 -18.84 4.36
N VAL A 291 2.05 -18.92 3.04
CA VAL A 291 1.02 -18.47 2.09
C VAL A 291 -0.26 -19.28 2.26
N ARG A 292 -0.17 -20.61 2.31
CA ARG A 292 -1.36 -21.47 2.49
C ARG A 292 -2.11 -21.15 3.78
N THR A 293 -1.37 -20.93 4.88
CA THR A 293 -1.99 -20.59 6.18
C THR A 293 -2.69 -19.25 6.10
N PHE A 294 -2.01 -18.21 5.56
CA PHE A 294 -2.59 -16.89 5.39
C PHE A 294 -3.84 -16.92 4.52
N VAL A 295 -3.78 -17.55 3.35
CA VAL A 295 -4.93 -17.69 2.44
C VAL A 295 -6.11 -18.37 3.13
N ALA A 296 -5.87 -19.48 3.83
CA ALA A 296 -6.92 -20.21 4.52
C ALA A 296 -7.59 -19.37 5.63
N GLN A 297 -6.79 -18.62 6.40
CA GLN A 297 -7.30 -17.72 7.45
C GLN A 297 -8.08 -16.55 6.84
N HIS A 298 -7.56 -15.95 5.77
CA HIS A 298 -8.22 -14.85 5.07
C HIS A 298 -9.57 -15.29 4.48
N VAL A 299 -9.60 -16.45 3.78
CA VAL A 299 -10.84 -17.01 3.22
C VAL A 299 -11.84 -17.33 4.33
N LYS A 300 -11.39 -17.90 5.44
CA LYS A 300 -12.26 -18.17 6.60
C LYS A 300 -12.89 -16.89 7.16
N LYS A 301 -12.14 -15.79 7.18
CA LYS A 301 -12.58 -14.54 7.81
C LYS A 301 -13.40 -13.66 6.86
N TYR A 302 -13.03 -13.60 5.59
CA TYR A 302 -13.59 -12.65 4.63
C TYR A 302 -14.34 -13.30 3.45
N GLY A 303 -14.23 -14.63 3.25
CA GLY A 303 -15.00 -15.36 2.25
C GLY A 303 -14.42 -15.38 0.84
N TYR A 304 -13.24 -14.79 0.60
CA TYR A 304 -12.60 -14.76 -0.72
C TYR A 304 -11.08 -14.93 -0.64
N VAL A 305 -10.47 -15.35 -1.75
CA VAL A 305 -9.01 -15.48 -1.88
C VAL A 305 -8.40 -14.08 -1.97
N PRO A 306 -7.38 -13.77 -1.13
CA PRO A 306 -6.78 -12.42 -1.13
C PRO A 306 -5.99 -12.13 -2.40
N ASP A 307 -6.04 -10.88 -2.87
CA ASP A 307 -5.04 -10.26 -3.75
C ASP A 307 -3.74 -9.96 -2.95
N ALA A 308 -2.71 -9.39 -3.60
CA ALA A 308 -1.44 -9.09 -2.94
C ALA A 308 -1.54 -7.99 -1.87
N MET A 309 -2.55 -7.12 -1.92
CA MET A 309 -2.65 -6.00 -0.99
C MET A 309 -2.90 -6.47 0.45
N ALA A 310 -3.67 -7.55 0.64
CA ALA A 310 -3.90 -8.12 1.97
C ALA A 310 -2.61 -8.68 2.60
N PRO A 311 -1.88 -9.62 1.99
CA PRO A 311 -0.66 -10.17 2.58
C PRO A 311 0.48 -9.14 2.69
N LEU A 312 0.64 -8.20 1.76
CA LEU A 312 1.62 -7.11 1.90
C LEU A 312 1.33 -6.24 3.13
N SER A 313 0.06 -5.93 3.35
CA SER A 313 -0.36 -5.09 4.47
C SER A 313 -0.31 -5.85 5.80
N TYR A 314 -0.56 -7.14 5.78
CA TYR A 314 -0.33 -8.03 6.91
C TYR A 314 1.16 -8.03 7.28
N ASP A 315 2.06 -8.21 6.31
CA ASP A 315 3.51 -8.16 6.50
C ASP A 315 3.97 -6.79 7.04
N ALA A 316 3.42 -5.69 6.54
CA ALA A 316 3.72 -4.35 7.03
C ALA A 316 3.32 -4.15 8.49
N ALA A 317 2.14 -4.67 8.87
CA ALA A 317 1.64 -4.60 10.23
C ALA A 317 2.46 -5.49 11.19
N GLU A 318 2.73 -6.75 10.81
CA GLU A 318 3.57 -7.68 11.59
C GLU A 318 4.98 -7.11 11.83
N LEU A 319 5.59 -6.51 10.79
CA LEU A 319 6.89 -5.87 10.90
C LEU A 319 6.84 -4.66 11.84
N LEU A 320 5.82 -3.80 11.72
CA LEU A 320 5.64 -2.64 12.59
C LEU A 320 5.45 -3.07 14.06
N PHE A 321 4.56 -4.04 14.31
CA PHE A 321 4.26 -4.48 15.67
C PHE A 321 5.48 -5.16 16.31
N THR A 322 6.21 -5.96 15.55
CA THR A 322 7.49 -6.53 15.98
C THR A 322 8.52 -5.44 16.29
N ALA A 323 8.59 -4.39 15.46
CA ALA A 323 9.52 -3.28 15.70
C ALA A 323 9.17 -2.49 16.97
N ILE A 324 7.88 -2.23 17.24
CA ILE A 324 7.43 -1.58 18.48
C ILE A 324 7.78 -2.44 19.69
N GLN A 325 7.51 -3.75 19.62
CA GLN A 325 7.84 -4.70 20.69
C GLN A 325 9.36 -4.72 20.97
N LYS A 326 10.19 -4.76 19.90
CA LYS A 326 11.65 -4.72 19.99
C LYS A 326 12.17 -3.39 20.53
N ALA A 327 11.57 -2.27 20.15
CA ALA A 327 11.92 -0.94 20.64
C ALA A 327 11.60 -0.75 22.14
N GLY A 328 10.69 -1.55 22.71
CA GLY A 328 10.21 -1.40 24.09
C GLY A 328 9.52 -0.05 24.34
N SER A 329 9.03 0.62 23.29
CA SER A 329 8.58 2.01 23.35
C SER A 329 7.66 2.33 22.19
N ILE A 330 6.76 3.31 22.39
CA ILE A 330 5.93 3.93 21.35
C ILE A 330 6.55 5.24 20.81
N ASP A 331 7.78 5.57 21.21
CA ASP A 331 8.50 6.74 20.67
C ASP A 331 8.84 6.50 19.19
N GLY A 332 8.47 7.48 18.35
CA GLY A 332 8.62 7.35 16.89
C GLY A 332 10.07 7.14 16.45
N SER A 333 11.05 7.75 17.12
CA SER A 333 12.47 7.61 16.78
C SER A 333 12.97 6.20 17.08
N LYS A 334 12.55 5.61 18.20
CA LYS A 334 12.92 4.23 18.57
C LYS A 334 12.25 3.20 17.66
N ILE A 335 10.98 3.43 17.30
CA ILE A 335 10.26 2.58 16.34
C ILE A 335 10.96 2.64 14.98
N ARG A 336 11.27 3.84 14.47
CA ARG A 336 12.01 4.05 13.22
C ARG A 336 13.33 3.26 13.20
N ASP A 337 14.12 3.36 14.27
CA ASP A 337 15.41 2.68 14.38
C ASP A 337 15.25 1.16 14.41
N ALA A 338 14.23 0.65 15.10
CA ALA A 338 13.90 -0.77 15.11
C ALA A 338 13.46 -1.29 13.72
N ILE A 339 12.65 -0.53 12.97
CA ILE A 339 12.25 -0.86 11.60
C ILE A 339 13.49 -0.91 10.69
N SER A 340 14.37 0.09 10.76
CA SER A 340 15.58 0.17 9.91
C SER A 340 16.53 -0.99 10.09
N GLN A 341 16.51 -1.65 11.25
CA GLN A 341 17.33 -2.81 11.60
C GLN A 341 16.72 -4.14 11.18
N THR A 342 15.56 -4.14 10.52
CA THR A 342 14.91 -5.38 10.07
C THR A 342 15.76 -6.12 9.05
N ARG A 343 16.05 -7.40 9.33
CA ARG A 343 16.77 -8.33 8.45
C ARG A 343 16.06 -9.66 8.44
N ASP A 344 15.88 -10.22 7.25
CA ASP A 344 15.31 -11.55 7.01
C ASP A 344 14.00 -11.81 7.77
N PHE A 345 13.16 -10.77 7.88
CA PHE A 345 11.86 -10.88 8.53
C PHE A 345 10.94 -11.78 7.69
N PRO A 346 10.36 -12.84 8.29
CA PRO A 346 9.54 -13.79 7.54
C PRO A 346 8.18 -13.19 7.23
N GLY A 347 7.98 -12.77 5.98
CA GLY A 347 6.69 -12.27 5.49
C GLY A 347 5.94 -13.30 4.63
N VAL A 348 4.64 -13.16 4.54
CA VAL A 348 3.77 -13.94 3.62
C VAL A 348 4.19 -13.72 2.18
N CYS A 349 4.56 -12.48 1.84
CA CYS A 349 5.08 -12.12 0.52
C CYS A 349 6.61 -12.31 0.40
N GLY A 350 7.20 -13.21 1.17
CA GLY A 350 8.63 -13.50 1.18
C GLY A 350 9.42 -12.75 2.26
N SER A 351 10.70 -13.10 2.39
CA SER A 351 11.60 -12.49 3.38
C SER A 351 11.79 -11.00 3.15
N ILE A 352 11.74 -10.21 4.23
CA ILE A 352 11.86 -8.75 4.18
C ILE A 352 13.15 -8.31 4.89
N THR A 353 14.05 -7.70 4.13
CA THR A 353 15.21 -6.98 4.65
C THR A 353 15.08 -5.52 4.25
N ILE A 354 15.05 -4.63 5.23
CA ILE A 354 14.99 -3.18 4.99
C ILE A 354 16.41 -2.67 4.68
N ASP A 355 16.59 -2.06 3.50
CA ASP A 355 17.87 -1.51 3.05
C ASP A 355 18.15 -0.10 3.63
N ALA A 356 19.29 0.46 3.26
CA ALA A 356 19.70 1.79 3.71
C ALA A 356 18.77 2.92 3.19
N GLU A 357 18.05 2.68 2.09
CA GLU A 357 17.06 3.61 1.53
C GLU A 357 15.64 3.32 2.06
N ARG A 358 15.50 2.42 3.02
CA ARG A 358 14.24 2.02 3.67
C ARG A 358 13.26 1.28 2.75
N ASN A 359 13.79 0.62 1.74
CA ASN A 359 13.04 -0.26 0.83
C ASN A 359 13.23 -1.72 1.23
N ALA A 360 12.25 -2.56 0.91
CA ALA A 360 12.41 -4.00 1.00
C ALA A 360 13.03 -4.57 -0.29
N ARG A 361 13.98 -5.48 -0.15
CA ARG A 361 14.48 -6.31 -1.25
C ARG A 361 13.63 -7.57 -1.32
N LYS A 362 12.96 -7.80 -2.43
CA LYS A 362 12.01 -8.91 -2.62
C LYS A 362 12.04 -9.43 -4.06
N ALA A 363 11.69 -10.69 -4.23
CA ALA A 363 11.39 -11.26 -5.55
C ALA A 363 10.12 -10.67 -6.14
N ALA A 364 10.02 -10.70 -7.45
CA ALA A 364 8.79 -10.40 -8.20
C ALA A 364 8.23 -11.70 -8.82
N VAL A 365 6.92 -11.74 -8.98
CA VAL A 365 6.19 -12.82 -9.62
C VAL A 365 5.54 -12.28 -10.89
N MET A 366 5.81 -12.90 -12.05
CA MET A 366 5.03 -12.62 -13.27
C MET A 366 3.80 -13.52 -13.27
N LEU A 367 2.64 -12.90 -13.27
CA LEU A 367 1.36 -13.58 -13.36
C LEU A 367 0.80 -13.47 -14.77
N GLN A 368 0.09 -14.51 -15.20
CA GLN A 368 -0.73 -14.52 -16.40
C GLN A 368 -2.20 -14.69 -16.04
N ILE A 369 -3.07 -13.93 -16.68
CA ILE A 369 -4.52 -14.17 -16.62
C ILE A 369 -4.83 -15.32 -17.59
N ASN A 370 -5.34 -16.43 -17.05
CA ASN A 370 -5.64 -17.62 -17.81
C ASN A 370 -6.95 -18.25 -17.32
N GLN A 371 -7.95 -18.34 -18.19
CA GLN A 371 -9.31 -18.80 -17.85
C GLN A 371 -9.91 -18.02 -16.68
N GLY A 372 -9.71 -16.68 -16.69
CA GLY A 372 -10.18 -15.76 -15.64
C GLY A 372 -9.47 -15.93 -14.30
N LYS A 373 -8.36 -16.68 -14.23
CA LYS A 373 -7.58 -16.91 -12.99
C LYS A 373 -6.15 -16.41 -13.15
N LEU A 374 -5.56 -16.01 -12.04
CA LEU A 374 -4.16 -15.63 -12.00
C LEU A 374 -3.28 -16.87 -11.86
N LYS A 375 -2.37 -17.05 -12.81
CA LYS A 375 -1.42 -18.18 -12.84
C LYS A 375 0.00 -17.67 -12.77
N VAL A 376 0.82 -18.31 -11.95
CA VAL A 376 2.25 -18.01 -11.92
C VAL A 376 2.87 -18.42 -13.24
N TYR A 377 3.52 -17.46 -13.92
CA TYR A 377 4.27 -17.70 -15.15
C TYR A 377 5.78 -17.79 -14.88
N ASP A 378 6.31 -16.89 -14.01
CA ASP A 378 7.73 -16.86 -13.69
C ASP A 378 7.96 -16.21 -12.31
N VAL A 379 9.10 -16.51 -11.67
CA VAL A 379 9.52 -15.88 -10.39
C VAL A 379 10.91 -15.29 -10.59
N ILE A 380 11.05 -13.98 -10.40
CA ILE A 380 12.26 -13.23 -10.69
C ILE A 380 12.88 -12.72 -9.40
N GLN A 381 14.12 -13.15 -9.15
CA GLN A 381 14.88 -12.71 -7.98
C GLN A 381 15.40 -11.27 -8.14
N PRO A 382 15.57 -10.50 -7.03
CA PRO A 382 16.03 -9.11 -7.05
C PRO A 382 17.48 -8.93 -7.49
#